data_bfe085372753882d3410dd8b380efc01
#
_entry.id   bfe085372753882d3410dd8b380efc01
#
_cell.length_a   1.000
_cell.length_b   1.000
_cell.length_c   1.000
_cell.angle_alpha   90.00
_cell.angle_beta   90.00
_cell.angle_gamma   90.00
#
_symmetry.space_group_name_H-M   'P 1'
#
loop_
_entity.id
_entity.type
_entity.pdbx_description
1 polymer ?
#
loop_
_entity_poly.entity_id
_entity_poly.type
_entity_poly.pdbx_seq_one_letter_code
_entity_poly.pdbx_strand_id
1 'polypeptide(L)'
;RTDVFFVGIPASGKSVMLSGLLFYAKKAGISIPDSYNTEGEKYDAQITSDLEKGILAKGTVSGSYNYIATSLKDEKNKTHPLNIVEVPGENYAKIFENGLENDEVKDFVNHIKNNNRKILIFVLDALDHMKRLDADYHNDYNQSDIYISILNMFRKHRILEKTDAVYLVVNKFDLIKKERIGTQQSDLTIADEFVKEEFRNLLNNCINAKESGNNKFKIKVFPFSIGEVVYDKILREYHPEYSKNIIAQILSDSFIVDEGGFLGKFLRRF
;
A
#
# COMPACT_ATOMS: atom_id res chain seq x y z
N ARG A 1 -3.08 -13.90 10.23
CA ARG A 1 -2.92 -12.47 9.88
C ARG A 1 -2.95 -12.28 8.37
N THR A 2 -3.27 -11.06 7.96
CA THR A 2 -3.09 -10.63 6.57
C THR A 2 -1.92 -9.67 6.50
N ASP A 3 -0.97 -9.96 5.60
CA ASP A 3 0.16 -9.06 5.36
C ASP A 3 -0.23 -8.03 4.28
N VAL A 4 -0.05 -6.75 4.58
CA VAL A 4 -0.32 -5.64 3.67
C VAL A 4 1.00 -5.05 3.21
N PHE A 5 1.36 -5.24 1.95
CA PHE A 5 2.62 -4.77 1.36
C PHE A 5 2.41 -3.54 0.51
N PHE A 6 3.22 -2.50 0.77
CA PHE A 6 3.30 -1.31 -0.06
C PHE A 6 4.40 -1.46 -1.10
N VAL A 7 4.01 -1.60 -2.36
CA VAL A 7 4.90 -1.71 -3.51
C VAL A 7 4.99 -0.37 -4.22
N GLY A 8 6.19 0.15 -4.39
CA GLY A 8 6.35 1.44 -5.07
C GLY A 8 7.81 1.86 -5.23
N ILE A 9 8.06 2.64 -6.26
CA ILE A 9 9.37 3.24 -6.54
C ILE A 9 9.82 4.22 -5.42
N PRO A 10 11.09 4.62 -5.38
CA PRO A 10 11.54 5.70 -4.50
C PRO A 10 10.69 6.96 -4.68
N ALA A 11 10.44 7.69 -3.60
CA ALA A 11 9.64 8.92 -3.56
C ALA A 11 8.17 8.83 -4.03
N SER A 12 7.64 7.63 -4.28
CA SER A 12 6.23 7.45 -4.66
C SER A 12 5.22 7.81 -3.55
N GLY A 13 5.70 8.13 -2.33
CA GLY A 13 4.86 8.55 -1.21
C GLY A 13 4.28 7.40 -0.38
N LYS A 14 4.85 6.19 -0.43
CA LYS A 14 4.42 5.04 0.40
C LYS A 14 4.33 5.37 1.88
N SER A 15 5.39 5.95 2.46
CA SER A 15 5.45 6.30 3.89
C SER A 15 4.41 7.36 4.26
N VAL A 16 4.18 8.34 3.38
CA VAL A 16 3.14 9.35 3.57
C VAL A 16 1.75 8.73 3.51
N MET A 17 1.50 7.86 2.55
CA MET A 17 0.25 7.11 2.46
C MET A 17 0.02 6.26 3.71
N LEU A 18 1.03 5.49 4.12
CA LEU A 18 0.98 4.66 5.32
C LEU A 18 0.66 5.49 6.58
N SER A 19 1.34 6.64 6.76
CA SER A 19 1.06 7.52 7.89
C SER A 19 -0.39 8.03 7.90
N GLY A 20 -0.95 8.35 6.73
CA GLY A 20 -2.35 8.74 6.59
C GLY A 20 -3.33 7.63 6.96
N LEU A 21 -3.08 6.40 6.51
CA LEU A 21 -3.92 5.24 6.84
C LEU A 21 -3.91 4.94 8.34
N LEU A 22 -2.73 4.91 8.96
CA LEU A 22 -2.58 4.65 10.40
C LEU A 22 -3.16 5.77 11.25
N PHE A 23 -2.93 7.02 10.85
CA PHE A 23 -3.49 8.19 11.51
C PHE A 23 -5.02 8.16 11.49
N TYR A 24 -5.63 7.85 10.34
CA TYR A 24 -7.06 7.66 10.24
C TYR A 24 -7.55 6.55 11.18
N ALA A 25 -6.91 5.39 11.16
CA ALA A 25 -7.30 4.24 12.00
C ALA A 25 -7.26 4.58 13.49
N LYS A 26 -6.25 5.34 13.95
CA LYS A 26 -6.14 5.83 15.32
C LYS A 26 -7.23 6.84 15.67
N LYS A 27 -7.44 7.86 14.83
CA LYS A 27 -8.46 8.89 15.06
C LYS A 27 -9.88 8.32 15.04
N ALA A 28 -10.12 7.30 14.23
CA ALA A 28 -11.40 6.57 14.20
C ALA A 28 -11.57 5.57 15.37
N GLY A 29 -10.54 5.36 16.20
CA GLY A 29 -10.57 4.44 17.33
C GLY A 29 -10.68 2.96 16.94
N ILE A 30 -10.31 2.60 15.71
CA ILE A 30 -10.39 1.22 15.20
C ILE A 30 -9.06 0.47 15.27
N SER A 31 -7.96 1.15 15.58
CA SER A 31 -6.63 0.53 15.69
C SER A 31 -6.41 -0.05 17.08
N ILE A 32 -5.92 -1.30 17.13
CA ILE A 32 -5.48 -1.99 18.33
C ILE A 32 -4.00 -2.35 18.14
N PRO A 33 -3.05 -1.66 18.82
CA PRO A 33 -1.64 -1.98 18.73
C PRO A 33 -1.36 -3.43 19.19
N ASP A 34 -0.34 -4.03 18.59
CA ASP A 34 0.14 -5.35 19.01
C ASP A 34 1.38 -5.18 19.89
N SER A 35 1.21 -5.43 21.20
CA SER A 35 2.25 -5.23 22.22
C SER A 35 3.53 -6.08 22.04
N TYR A 36 3.49 -7.05 21.12
CA TYR A 36 4.68 -7.89 20.83
C TYR A 36 5.61 -7.28 19.77
N ASN A 37 5.21 -6.22 19.09
CA ASN A 37 6.02 -5.53 18.07
C ASN A 37 6.38 -4.10 18.48
N THR A 38 7.29 -3.98 19.47
CA THR A 38 7.68 -2.68 20.03
C THR A 38 8.34 -1.74 19.03
N GLU A 39 9.07 -2.25 18.04
CA GLU A 39 9.70 -1.42 17.00
C GLU A 39 8.64 -0.89 16.02
N GLY A 40 7.72 -1.75 15.58
CA GLY A 40 6.61 -1.35 14.73
C GLY A 40 5.68 -0.35 15.42
N GLU A 41 5.40 -0.54 16.73
CA GLU A 41 4.62 0.43 17.52
C GLU A 41 5.31 1.79 17.63
N LYS A 42 6.62 1.82 17.85
CA LYS A 42 7.40 3.07 17.89
C LYS A 42 7.36 3.79 16.54
N TYR A 43 7.53 3.05 15.46
CA TYR A 43 7.47 3.61 14.11
C TYR A 43 6.07 4.16 13.80
N ASP A 44 5.01 3.39 14.05
CA ASP A 44 3.62 3.84 13.91
C ASP A 44 3.34 5.09 14.76
N ALA A 45 3.75 5.10 16.03
CA ALA A 45 3.59 6.24 16.92
C ALA A 45 4.32 7.48 16.38
N GLN A 46 5.54 7.31 15.86
CA GLN A 46 6.34 8.40 15.30
C GLN A 46 5.66 9.02 14.08
N ILE A 47 5.36 8.21 13.04
CA ILE A 47 4.81 8.75 11.78
C ILE A 47 3.40 9.34 11.95
N THR A 48 2.59 8.80 12.86
CA THR A 48 1.26 9.35 13.15
C THR A 48 1.33 10.61 14.01
N SER A 49 2.26 10.69 14.97
CA SER A 49 2.50 11.92 15.74
C SER A 49 3.09 13.03 14.87
N ASP A 50 3.97 12.70 13.95
CA ASP A 50 4.53 13.68 13.01
C ASP A 50 3.42 14.22 12.09
N LEU A 51 2.55 13.36 11.58
CA LEU A 51 1.42 13.76 10.74
C LEU A 51 0.45 14.66 11.50
N GLU A 52 0.19 14.41 12.79
CA GLU A 52 -0.64 15.26 13.65
C GLU A 52 -0.07 16.68 13.80
N LYS A 53 1.26 16.82 13.73
CA LYS A 53 1.97 18.10 13.74
C LYS A 53 2.10 18.73 12.35
N GLY A 54 1.51 18.11 11.32
CA GLY A 54 1.63 18.54 9.94
C GLY A 54 2.97 18.18 9.28
N ILE A 55 3.74 17.25 9.86
CA ILE A 55 5.02 16.81 9.31
C ILE A 55 4.81 15.53 8.52
N LEU A 56 5.16 15.52 7.23
CA LEU A 56 5.07 14.33 6.39
C LEU A 56 6.14 13.30 6.76
N ALA A 57 5.75 12.03 6.72
CA ALA A 57 6.68 10.92 6.96
C ALA A 57 7.85 10.97 5.96
N LYS A 58 9.06 10.76 6.46
CA LYS A 58 10.26 10.62 5.63
C LYS A 58 10.29 9.24 4.98
N GLY A 59 10.98 9.13 3.85
CA GLY A 59 11.18 7.84 3.19
C GLY A 59 11.93 6.84 4.08
N THR A 60 11.64 5.56 3.90
CA THR A 60 12.31 4.46 4.60
C THR A 60 13.75 4.33 4.13
N VAL A 61 14.68 4.08 5.06
CA VAL A 61 16.11 3.97 4.75
C VAL A 61 16.36 2.70 3.93
N SER A 62 17.18 2.82 2.87
CA SER A 62 17.58 1.67 2.04
C SER A 62 18.23 0.55 2.87
N GLY A 63 17.93 -0.71 2.55
CA GLY A 63 18.46 -1.88 3.23
C GLY A 63 17.67 -2.31 4.47
N SER A 64 16.62 -1.57 4.87
CA SER A 64 15.70 -1.95 5.95
C SER A 64 14.29 -2.10 5.42
N TYR A 65 13.36 -2.60 6.23
CA TYR A 65 11.92 -2.49 5.99
C TYR A 65 11.21 -2.30 7.33
N ASN A 66 10.11 -1.57 7.30
CA ASN A 66 9.29 -1.37 8.47
C ASN A 66 8.20 -2.44 8.54
N TYR A 67 8.07 -3.06 9.69
CA TYR A 67 7.06 -4.07 9.98
C TYR A 67 6.21 -3.61 11.15
N ILE A 68 4.93 -3.40 10.91
CA ILE A 68 3.97 -2.97 11.93
C ILE A 68 2.92 -4.06 12.11
N ALA A 69 2.95 -4.77 13.24
CA ALA A 69 1.89 -5.66 13.62
C ALA A 69 0.80 -4.84 14.34
N THR A 70 -0.42 -4.93 13.84
CA THR A 70 -1.57 -4.22 14.40
C THR A 70 -2.84 -5.05 14.20
N SER A 71 -3.92 -4.64 14.82
CA SER A 71 -5.25 -5.16 14.52
C SER A 71 -6.20 -4.00 14.32
N LEU A 72 -7.08 -4.12 13.34
CA LEU A 72 -8.14 -3.14 13.12
C LEU A 72 -9.50 -3.75 13.42
N LYS A 73 -10.42 -2.94 13.92
CA LYS A 73 -11.83 -3.31 14.09
C LYS A 73 -12.67 -2.81 12.94
N ASP A 74 -13.57 -3.66 12.44
CA ASP A 74 -14.59 -3.26 11.48
C ASP A 74 -15.82 -2.64 12.20
N GLU A 75 -16.80 -2.18 11.43
CA GLU A 75 -18.05 -1.61 11.94
C GLU A 75 -18.89 -2.62 12.77
N LYS A 76 -18.62 -3.91 12.64
CA LYS A 76 -19.25 -4.99 13.42
C LYS A 76 -18.41 -5.41 14.63
N ASN A 77 -17.40 -4.62 14.99
CA ASN A 77 -16.42 -4.91 16.04
C ASN A 77 -15.65 -6.22 15.86
N LYS A 78 -15.56 -6.75 14.63
CA LYS A 78 -14.71 -7.89 14.34
C LYS A 78 -13.27 -7.45 14.21
N THR A 79 -12.35 -8.26 14.73
CA THR A 79 -10.92 -7.96 14.75
C THR A 79 -10.23 -8.54 13.50
N HIS A 80 -9.50 -7.70 12.80
CA HIS A 80 -8.70 -8.03 11.63
C HIS A 80 -7.21 -7.88 11.98
N PRO A 81 -6.50 -8.98 12.28
CA PRO A 81 -5.07 -8.92 12.57
C PRO A 81 -4.27 -8.72 11.28
N LEU A 82 -3.52 -7.62 11.24
CA LEU A 82 -2.73 -7.19 10.09
C LEU A 82 -1.25 -7.14 10.43
N ASN A 83 -0.42 -7.37 9.42
CA ASN A 83 0.98 -6.99 9.41
C ASN A 83 1.17 -6.00 8.25
N ILE A 84 1.54 -4.79 8.55
CA ILE A 84 1.81 -3.79 7.52
C ILE A 84 3.29 -3.77 7.26
N VAL A 85 3.68 -3.96 6.00
CA VAL A 85 5.07 -4.07 5.58
C VAL A 85 5.37 -2.95 4.58
N GLU A 86 6.22 -2.04 5.01
CA GLU A 86 6.71 -0.96 4.17
C GLU A 86 8.17 -1.19 3.83
N VAL A 87 8.46 -1.19 2.54
CA VAL A 87 9.79 -1.47 1.98
C VAL A 87 10.29 -0.23 1.24
N PRO A 88 11.57 0.15 1.39
CA PRO A 88 12.17 1.20 0.58
C PRO A 88 11.95 0.98 -0.92
N GLY A 89 11.70 2.06 -1.65
CA GLY A 89 11.50 1.98 -3.10
C GLY A 89 12.73 1.43 -3.83
N GLU A 90 13.89 1.71 -3.31
CA GLU A 90 15.18 1.23 -3.80
C GLU A 90 15.29 -0.30 -3.78
N ASN A 91 14.64 -0.96 -2.82
CA ASN A 91 14.62 -2.43 -2.78
C ASN A 91 13.81 -3.01 -3.96
N TYR A 92 12.77 -2.31 -4.41
CA TYR A 92 12.03 -2.74 -5.60
C TYR A 92 12.82 -2.51 -6.88
N ALA A 93 13.61 -1.43 -6.98
CA ALA A 93 14.55 -1.23 -8.09
C ALA A 93 15.61 -2.34 -8.12
N LYS A 94 16.20 -2.69 -6.97
CA LYS A 94 17.14 -3.82 -6.86
C LYS A 94 16.53 -5.16 -7.24
N ILE A 95 15.27 -5.41 -6.87
CA ILE A 95 14.53 -6.61 -7.29
C ILE A 95 14.33 -6.61 -8.80
N PHE A 96 14.02 -5.46 -9.38
CA PHE A 96 13.87 -5.32 -10.83
C PHE A 96 15.17 -5.66 -11.56
N GLU A 97 16.31 -5.16 -11.08
CA GLU A 97 17.64 -5.36 -11.69
C GLU A 97 18.18 -6.79 -11.45
N ASN A 98 18.07 -7.30 -10.23
CA ASN A 98 18.81 -8.49 -9.77
C ASN A 98 17.91 -9.68 -9.36
N GLY A 99 16.57 -9.50 -9.44
CA GLY A 99 15.61 -10.53 -9.04
C GLY A 99 15.47 -10.69 -7.51
N LEU A 100 14.67 -11.69 -7.12
CA LEU A 100 14.39 -11.98 -5.70
C LEU A 100 15.51 -12.77 -4.99
N GLU A 101 16.53 -13.18 -5.70
CA GLU A 101 17.68 -13.94 -5.15
C GLU A 101 18.80 -13.00 -4.65
N ASN A 102 18.60 -11.67 -4.71
CA ASN A 102 19.54 -10.68 -4.23
C ASN A 102 19.61 -10.70 -2.70
N ASP A 103 20.81 -10.86 -2.13
CA ASP A 103 21.04 -10.93 -0.68
C ASP A 103 20.62 -9.63 0.06
N GLU A 104 20.69 -8.46 -0.59
CA GLU A 104 20.32 -7.19 0.01
C GLU A 104 18.81 -7.05 0.31
N VAL A 105 17.98 -7.86 -0.36
CA VAL A 105 16.52 -7.89 -0.16
C VAL A 105 16.02 -9.18 0.45
N LYS A 106 16.93 -10.07 0.88
CA LYS A 106 16.64 -11.42 1.36
C LYS A 106 15.61 -11.48 2.48
N ASP A 107 15.72 -10.61 3.47
CA ASP A 107 14.81 -10.60 4.62
C ASP A 107 13.40 -10.21 4.19
N PHE A 108 13.26 -9.21 3.33
CA PHE A 108 11.99 -8.84 2.72
C PHE A 108 11.42 -9.99 1.88
N VAL A 109 12.26 -10.63 1.06
CA VAL A 109 11.86 -11.75 0.20
C VAL A 109 11.38 -12.94 1.04
N ASN A 110 12.07 -13.26 2.12
CA ASN A 110 11.64 -14.30 3.06
C ASN A 110 10.29 -13.95 3.68
N HIS A 111 10.09 -12.67 4.03
CA HIS A 111 8.82 -12.22 4.59
C HIS A 111 7.68 -12.32 3.58
N ILE A 112 7.85 -11.85 2.34
CA ILE A 112 6.79 -11.90 1.34
C ILE A 112 6.45 -13.33 0.88
N LYS A 113 7.41 -14.26 0.97
CA LYS A 113 7.21 -15.69 0.66
C LYS A 113 6.50 -16.47 1.79
N ASN A 114 6.24 -15.87 2.96
CA ASN A 114 5.56 -16.54 4.06
C ASN A 114 4.15 -17.03 3.70
N ASN A 115 3.55 -17.82 4.60
CA ASN A 115 2.25 -18.45 4.36
C ASN A 115 1.03 -17.55 4.64
N ASN A 116 1.22 -16.32 5.13
CA ASN A 116 0.12 -15.42 5.40
C ASN A 116 -0.61 -15.03 4.10
N ARG A 117 -1.90 -14.72 4.23
CA ARG A 117 -2.67 -14.08 3.15
C ARG A 117 -2.14 -12.67 2.93
N LYS A 118 -2.26 -12.15 1.72
CA LYS A 118 -1.63 -10.89 1.33
C LYS A 118 -2.60 -9.92 0.66
N ILE A 119 -2.40 -8.65 0.93
CA ILE A 119 -2.91 -7.52 0.14
C ILE A 119 -1.70 -6.78 -0.40
N LEU A 120 -1.62 -6.61 -1.70
CA LEU A 120 -0.54 -5.90 -2.38
C LEU A 120 -1.06 -4.53 -2.82
N ILE A 121 -0.45 -3.46 -2.34
CA ILE A 121 -0.81 -2.08 -2.66
C ILE A 121 0.29 -1.48 -3.54
N PHE A 122 0.04 -1.37 -4.84
CA PHE A 122 0.91 -0.69 -5.79
C PHE A 122 0.62 0.81 -5.73
N VAL A 123 1.59 1.58 -5.27
CA VAL A 123 1.48 3.04 -5.11
C VAL A 123 1.96 3.71 -6.40
N LEU A 124 1.01 4.13 -7.24
CA LEU A 124 1.26 4.79 -8.51
C LEU A 124 1.51 6.28 -8.25
N ASP A 125 2.70 6.77 -8.54
CA ASP A 125 3.06 8.17 -8.35
C ASP A 125 2.60 9.01 -9.55
N ALA A 126 1.51 9.77 -9.37
CA ALA A 126 0.99 10.65 -10.41
C ALA A 126 2.00 11.73 -10.81
N LEU A 127 2.77 12.28 -9.86
CA LEU A 127 3.78 13.30 -10.16
C LEU A 127 4.93 12.75 -11.00
N ASP A 128 5.45 11.55 -10.69
CA ASP A 128 6.49 10.91 -11.51
C ASP A 128 5.95 10.64 -12.92
N HIS A 129 4.71 10.15 -13.02
CA HIS A 129 4.08 9.91 -14.32
C HIS A 129 3.95 11.20 -15.15
N MET A 130 3.45 12.28 -14.55
CA MET A 130 3.30 13.58 -15.25
C MET A 130 4.64 14.15 -15.70
N LYS A 131 5.68 14.05 -14.86
CA LYS A 131 7.04 14.48 -15.24
C LYS A 131 7.61 13.71 -16.41
N ARG A 132 7.25 12.43 -16.59
CA ARG A 132 7.71 11.61 -17.73
C ARG A 132 7.08 12.02 -19.06
N LEU A 133 5.99 12.77 -19.04
CA LEU A 133 5.41 13.37 -20.24
C LEU A 133 6.22 14.59 -20.71
N ASP A 134 7.13 15.11 -19.87
CA ASP A 134 8.06 16.17 -20.23
C ASP A 134 9.26 15.56 -20.98
N ALA A 135 9.57 16.09 -22.18
CA ALA A 135 10.64 15.60 -23.03
C ALA A 135 12.05 15.71 -22.40
N ASP A 136 12.22 16.61 -21.43
CA ASP A 136 13.49 16.83 -20.72
C ASP A 136 13.65 15.92 -19.48
N TYR A 137 12.64 15.12 -19.15
CA TYR A 137 12.72 14.22 -18.00
C TYR A 137 13.37 12.89 -18.38
N HIS A 138 14.60 12.71 -17.96
CA HIS A 138 15.36 11.48 -18.12
C HIS A 138 15.41 10.72 -16.78
N ASN A 139 14.65 9.64 -16.69
CA ASN A 139 14.77 8.67 -15.60
C ASN A 139 14.87 7.27 -16.22
N ASP A 140 15.88 6.51 -15.82
CA ASP A 140 16.23 5.21 -16.41
C ASP A 140 15.13 4.15 -16.23
N TYR A 141 14.23 4.33 -15.24
CA TYR A 141 13.19 3.35 -14.92
C TYR A 141 11.79 3.93 -14.96
N ASN A 142 10.94 3.34 -15.80
CA ASN A 142 9.51 3.61 -15.77
C ASN A 142 8.85 2.83 -14.62
N GLN A 143 8.06 3.50 -13.77
CA GLN A 143 7.38 2.85 -12.66
C GLN A 143 6.49 1.69 -13.10
N SER A 144 5.84 1.80 -14.27
CA SER A 144 5.01 0.73 -14.82
C SER A 144 5.83 -0.54 -15.12
N ASP A 145 7.03 -0.39 -15.69
CA ASP A 145 7.91 -1.52 -16.03
C ASP A 145 8.42 -2.23 -14.78
N ILE A 146 8.81 -1.46 -13.76
CA ILE A 146 9.21 -2.00 -12.45
C ILE A 146 8.06 -2.79 -11.84
N TYR A 147 6.85 -2.24 -11.82
CA TYR A 147 5.69 -2.90 -11.20
C TYR A 147 5.26 -4.16 -11.95
N ILE A 148 5.31 -4.16 -13.28
CA ILE A 148 5.05 -5.35 -14.11
C ILE A 148 6.09 -6.42 -13.82
N SER A 149 7.37 -6.06 -13.74
CA SER A 149 8.44 -7.00 -13.41
C SER A 149 8.24 -7.63 -12.01
N ILE A 150 7.95 -6.81 -11.01
CA ILE A 150 7.65 -7.28 -9.64
C ILE A 150 6.45 -8.22 -9.62
N LEU A 151 5.36 -7.86 -10.29
CA LEU A 151 4.16 -8.70 -10.39
C LEU A 151 4.48 -10.05 -11.04
N ASN A 152 5.28 -10.05 -12.10
CA ASN A 152 5.70 -11.29 -12.78
C ASN A 152 6.60 -12.16 -11.89
N MET A 153 7.49 -11.55 -11.09
CA MET A 153 8.28 -12.28 -10.10
C MET A 153 7.40 -12.84 -8.99
N PHE A 154 6.42 -12.10 -8.49
CA PHE A 154 5.46 -12.60 -7.50
C PHE A 154 4.63 -13.76 -8.05
N ARG A 155 4.26 -13.74 -9.33
CA ARG A 155 3.62 -14.86 -10.01
C ARG A 155 4.54 -16.07 -10.09
N LYS A 156 5.78 -15.90 -10.57
CA LYS A 156 6.78 -16.97 -10.70
C LYS A 156 7.07 -17.66 -9.36
N HIS A 157 7.11 -16.92 -8.28
CA HIS A 157 7.38 -17.42 -6.93
C HIS A 157 6.11 -17.80 -6.14
N ARG A 158 4.94 -17.89 -6.82
CA ARG A 158 3.66 -18.33 -6.26
C ARG A 158 3.13 -17.46 -5.12
N ILE A 159 3.61 -16.22 -5.00
CA ILE A 159 3.14 -15.27 -4.00
C ILE A 159 1.69 -14.89 -4.26
N LEU A 160 1.30 -14.74 -5.54
CA LEU A 160 -0.06 -14.37 -5.94
C LEU A 160 -1.11 -15.41 -5.56
N GLU A 161 -0.75 -16.69 -5.38
CA GLU A 161 -1.67 -17.75 -4.93
C GLU A 161 -2.18 -17.50 -3.50
N LYS A 162 -1.43 -16.74 -2.71
CA LYS A 162 -1.77 -16.35 -1.34
C LYS A 162 -2.22 -14.89 -1.22
N THR A 163 -2.44 -14.23 -2.36
CA THR A 163 -2.89 -12.84 -2.42
C THR A 163 -4.42 -12.80 -2.50
N ASP A 164 -5.05 -12.01 -1.64
CA ASP A 164 -6.50 -11.78 -1.61
C ASP A 164 -6.90 -10.59 -2.47
N ALA A 165 -6.03 -9.57 -2.52
CA ALA A 165 -6.28 -8.36 -3.30
C ALA A 165 -4.99 -7.69 -3.79
N VAL A 166 -5.11 -7.04 -4.94
CA VAL A 166 -4.13 -6.11 -5.52
C VAL A 166 -4.82 -4.78 -5.68
N TYR A 167 -4.28 -3.75 -5.01
CA TYR A 167 -4.77 -2.38 -5.13
C TYR A 167 -3.80 -1.58 -5.98
N LEU A 168 -4.32 -0.87 -6.97
CA LEU A 168 -3.62 0.14 -7.75
C LEU A 168 -4.03 1.49 -7.18
N VAL A 169 -3.17 2.13 -6.40
CA VAL A 169 -3.48 3.38 -5.71
C VAL A 169 -2.80 4.54 -6.40
N VAL A 170 -3.58 5.41 -7.02
CA VAL A 170 -3.11 6.64 -7.65
C VAL A 170 -2.82 7.64 -6.54
N ASN A 171 -1.55 7.75 -6.16
CA ASN A 171 -1.07 8.68 -5.13
C ASN A 171 -0.79 10.07 -5.72
N LYS A 172 -0.82 11.09 -4.86
CA LYS A 172 -0.79 12.50 -5.25
C LYS A 172 -1.94 12.83 -6.22
N PHE A 173 -3.08 12.22 -5.95
CA PHE A 173 -4.27 12.30 -6.79
C PHE A 173 -4.82 13.72 -6.96
N ASP A 174 -4.54 14.60 -6.02
CA ASP A 174 -4.85 16.03 -6.10
C ASP A 174 -4.26 16.68 -7.36
N LEU A 175 -3.14 16.20 -7.88
CA LEU A 175 -2.56 16.69 -9.14
C LEU A 175 -3.45 16.33 -10.33
N ILE A 176 -3.89 15.08 -10.44
CA ILE A 176 -4.80 14.61 -11.49
C ILE A 176 -6.13 15.35 -11.42
N LYS A 177 -6.65 15.55 -10.21
CA LYS A 177 -7.91 16.26 -9.99
C LYS A 177 -7.84 17.72 -10.43
N LYS A 178 -6.71 18.39 -10.25
CA LYS A 178 -6.49 19.75 -10.73
C LYS A 178 -6.54 19.87 -12.25
N GLU A 179 -6.05 18.87 -12.98
CA GLU A 179 -6.11 18.86 -14.46
C GLU A 179 -7.54 18.60 -14.99
N ARG A 180 -8.39 17.95 -14.19
CA ARG A 180 -9.77 17.61 -14.55
C ARG A 180 -10.81 18.50 -13.87
N ILE A 181 -10.45 19.74 -13.51
CA ILE A 181 -11.37 20.71 -12.92
C ILE A 181 -12.57 20.92 -13.85
N GLY A 182 -13.79 20.84 -13.28
CA GLY A 182 -15.06 21.02 -14.00
C GLY A 182 -15.73 19.72 -14.45
N THR A 183 -15.12 18.56 -14.23
CA THR A 183 -15.80 17.28 -14.42
C THR A 183 -16.73 16.98 -13.24
N GLN A 184 -17.91 16.38 -13.53
CA GLN A 184 -18.85 15.93 -12.49
C GLN A 184 -18.58 14.47 -12.05
N GLN A 185 -17.46 13.90 -12.46
CA GLN A 185 -17.09 12.52 -12.16
C GLN A 185 -16.63 12.39 -10.70
N SER A 186 -16.86 11.20 -10.12
CA SER A 186 -16.32 10.87 -8.80
C SER A 186 -14.80 10.67 -8.86
N ASP A 187 -14.11 10.93 -7.76
CA ASP A 187 -12.66 10.71 -7.63
C ASP A 187 -12.27 9.27 -7.97
N LEU A 188 -13.12 8.29 -7.61
CA LEU A 188 -12.91 6.89 -7.95
C LEU A 188 -12.98 6.65 -9.47
N THR A 189 -13.94 7.26 -10.15
CA THR A 189 -14.06 7.14 -11.61
C THR A 189 -12.86 7.74 -12.31
N ILE A 190 -12.42 8.94 -11.87
CA ILE A 190 -11.23 9.61 -12.42
C ILE A 190 -9.97 8.75 -12.24
N ALA A 191 -9.78 8.16 -11.06
CA ALA A 191 -8.64 7.29 -10.79
C ALA A 191 -8.68 6.02 -11.65
N ASP A 192 -9.84 5.40 -11.83
CA ASP A 192 -10.02 4.21 -12.65
C ASP A 192 -9.74 4.50 -14.13
N GLU A 193 -10.24 5.61 -14.67
CA GLU A 193 -9.91 6.07 -16.03
C GLU A 193 -8.43 6.34 -16.19
N PHE A 194 -7.80 7.06 -15.26
CA PHE A 194 -6.37 7.34 -15.27
C PHE A 194 -5.53 6.06 -15.31
N VAL A 195 -5.86 5.05 -14.51
CA VAL A 195 -5.15 3.77 -14.54
C VAL A 195 -5.37 3.02 -15.86
N LYS A 196 -6.58 3.07 -16.42
CA LYS A 196 -6.90 2.44 -17.72
C LYS A 196 -6.19 3.11 -18.90
N GLU A 197 -5.96 4.39 -18.83
CA GLU A 197 -5.30 5.18 -19.87
C GLU A 197 -3.77 5.07 -19.74
N GLU A 198 -3.24 5.42 -18.57
CA GLU A 198 -1.81 5.66 -18.36
C GLU A 198 -1.06 4.42 -17.82
N PHE A 199 -1.74 3.55 -17.08
CA PHE A 199 -1.18 2.32 -16.54
C PHE A 199 -1.81 1.06 -17.13
N ARG A 200 -2.30 1.16 -18.38
CA ARG A 200 -3.00 0.06 -19.08
C ARG A 200 -2.21 -1.25 -19.07
N ASN A 201 -0.90 -1.18 -19.31
CA ASN A 201 -0.04 -2.37 -19.34
C ASN A 201 0.04 -3.05 -17.98
N LEU A 202 0.19 -2.28 -16.90
CA LEU A 202 0.18 -2.82 -15.53
C LEU A 202 -1.17 -3.45 -15.20
N LEU A 203 -2.26 -2.76 -15.49
CA LEU A 203 -3.62 -3.27 -15.25
C LEU A 203 -3.86 -4.59 -16.00
N ASN A 204 -3.50 -4.65 -17.28
CA ASN A 204 -3.63 -5.86 -18.11
C ASN A 204 -2.77 -7.01 -17.56
N ASN A 205 -1.56 -6.73 -17.07
CA ASN A 205 -0.72 -7.74 -16.42
C ASN A 205 -1.34 -8.25 -15.10
N CYS A 206 -2.00 -7.40 -14.32
CA CYS A 206 -2.76 -7.82 -13.14
C CYS A 206 -3.93 -8.72 -13.51
N ILE A 207 -4.70 -8.37 -14.57
CA ILE A 207 -5.81 -9.17 -15.08
C ILE A 207 -5.30 -10.52 -15.58
N ASN A 208 -4.27 -10.54 -16.41
CA ASN A 208 -3.68 -11.78 -16.94
C ASN A 208 -3.12 -12.67 -15.84
N ALA A 209 -2.47 -12.07 -14.81
CA ALA A 209 -1.96 -12.82 -13.67
C ALA A 209 -3.09 -13.47 -12.86
N LYS A 210 -4.25 -12.81 -12.74
CA LYS A 210 -5.44 -13.34 -12.10
C LYS A 210 -6.04 -14.50 -12.90
N GLU A 211 -6.13 -14.36 -14.23
CA GLU A 211 -6.80 -15.33 -15.11
C GLU A 211 -5.93 -16.56 -15.43
N SER A 212 -4.60 -16.39 -15.51
CA SER A 212 -3.67 -17.43 -15.96
C SER A 212 -3.26 -18.45 -14.89
N GLY A 213 -3.86 -18.45 -13.70
CA GLY A 213 -3.49 -19.35 -12.62
C GLY A 213 -4.64 -19.65 -11.66
N ASN A 214 -4.33 -20.34 -10.57
CA ASN A 214 -5.27 -20.54 -9.45
C ASN A 214 -5.44 -19.25 -8.59
N ASN A 215 -5.10 -18.11 -9.16
CA ASN A 215 -5.13 -16.84 -8.46
C ASN A 215 -6.56 -16.30 -8.38
N LYS A 216 -7.01 -15.96 -7.17
CA LYS A 216 -8.40 -15.49 -6.94
C LYS A 216 -8.44 -14.06 -6.36
N PHE A 217 -7.33 -13.33 -6.46
CA PHE A 217 -7.28 -11.99 -5.90
C PHE A 217 -8.22 -11.00 -6.60
N LYS A 218 -8.69 -10.03 -5.85
CA LYS A 218 -9.46 -8.90 -6.37
C LYS A 218 -8.51 -7.84 -6.89
N ILE A 219 -8.88 -7.12 -7.95
CA ILE A 219 -8.16 -5.94 -8.44
C ILE A 219 -9.04 -4.72 -8.14
N LYS A 220 -8.49 -3.71 -7.49
CA LYS A 220 -9.18 -2.48 -7.12
C LYS A 220 -8.31 -1.27 -7.45
N VAL A 221 -8.94 -0.19 -7.87
CA VAL A 221 -8.29 1.12 -8.08
C VAL A 221 -8.76 2.08 -7.01
N PHE A 222 -7.86 2.88 -6.44
CA PHE A 222 -8.17 3.90 -5.46
C PHE A 222 -7.43 5.20 -5.77
N PRO A 223 -8.08 6.35 -5.66
CA PRO A 223 -7.40 7.62 -5.51
C PRO A 223 -6.82 7.75 -4.09
N PHE A 224 -5.68 8.42 -3.96
CA PHE A 224 -5.14 8.81 -2.67
C PHE A 224 -4.45 10.18 -2.75
N SER A 225 -4.80 11.06 -1.84
CA SER A 225 -4.07 12.26 -1.48
C SER A 225 -4.10 12.39 0.03
N ILE A 226 -2.96 12.75 0.62
CA ILE A 226 -2.88 12.97 2.07
C ILE A 226 -3.65 14.23 2.52
N GLY A 227 -3.85 15.16 1.59
CA GLY A 227 -4.48 16.44 1.83
C GLY A 227 -3.70 17.61 1.22
N GLU A 228 -3.88 18.81 1.77
CA GLU A 228 -3.21 20.00 1.28
C GLU A 228 -1.76 20.05 1.82
N VAL A 229 -0.79 19.92 0.93
CA VAL A 229 0.63 19.98 1.24
C VAL A 229 1.22 21.29 0.73
N VAL A 230 1.98 21.99 1.59
CA VAL A 230 2.68 23.23 1.24
C VAL A 230 4.20 23.01 1.36
N TYR A 231 4.94 23.61 0.43
CA TYR A 231 6.42 23.50 0.35
C TYR A 231 6.92 22.04 0.32
N ASP A 232 6.13 21.13 -0.24
CA ASP A 232 6.41 19.67 -0.37
C ASP A 232 6.75 18.94 0.94
N LYS A 233 6.49 19.54 2.10
CA LYS A 233 6.92 19.01 3.41
C LYS A 233 5.91 19.18 4.54
N ILE A 234 5.02 20.14 4.43
CA ILE A 234 4.11 20.52 5.52
C ILE A 234 2.68 20.21 5.10
N LEU A 235 2.03 19.34 5.84
CA LEU A 235 0.60 19.07 5.69
C LEU A 235 -0.17 20.19 6.36
N ARG A 236 -0.91 20.98 5.58
CA ARG A 236 -1.77 22.04 6.06
C ARG A 236 -3.15 21.52 6.50
N GLU A 237 -3.69 20.60 5.71
CA GLU A 237 -4.98 19.99 5.94
C GLU A 237 -4.96 18.52 5.55
N TYR A 238 -5.42 17.65 6.45
CA TYR A 238 -5.52 16.21 6.21
C TYR A 238 -6.89 15.84 5.64
N HIS A 239 -6.91 15.04 4.56
CA HIS A 239 -8.13 14.56 3.92
C HIS A 239 -8.38 13.08 4.28
N PRO A 240 -9.22 12.78 5.28
CA PRO A 240 -9.40 11.43 5.81
C PRO A 240 -10.14 10.47 4.86
N GLU A 241 -10.89 10.98 3.88
CA GLU A 241 -11.81 10.21 3.05
C GLU A 241 -11.09 9.12 2.25
N TYR A 242 -9.93 9.43 1.68
CA TYR A 242 -9.14 8.46 0.92
C TYR A 242 -8.60 7.35 1.83
N SER A 243 -8.06 7.72 2.99
CA SER A 243 -7.60 6.77 4.02
C SER A 243 -8.75 5.88 4.51
N LYS A 244 -9.92 6.46 4.78
CA LYS A 244 -11.13 5.75 5.18
C LYS A 244 -11.51 4.68 4.15
N ASN A 245 -11.57 5.05 2.87
CA ASN A 245 -11.98 4.15 1.80
C ASN A 245 -11.02 2.96 1.65
N ILE A 246 -9.71 3.22 1.70
CA ILE A 246 -8.69 2.16 1.58
C ILE A 246 -8.71 1.26 2.82
N ILE A 247 -8.81 1.80 4.03
CA ILE A 247 -8.92 1.01 5.27
C ILE A 247 -10.19 0.14 5.24
N ALA A 248 -11.34 0.69 4.85
CA ALA A 248 -12.57 -0.07 4.73
C ALA A 248 -12.43 -1.25 3.75
N GLN A 249 -11.71 -1.05 2.64
CA GLN A 249 -11.45 -2.12 1.69
C GLN A 249 -10.45 -3.15 2.22
N ILE A 250 -9.39 -2.73 2.93
CA ILE A 250 -8.46 -3.65 3.60
C ILE A 250 -9.22 -4.53 4.59
N LEU A 251 -10.11 -3.96 5.40
CA LEU A 251 -10.96 -4.72 6.32
C LEU A 251 -11.85 -5.73 5.58
N SER A 252 -12.46 -5.32 4.46
CA SER A 252 -13.30 -6.21 3.63
C SER A 252 -12.53 -7.39 3.03
N ASP A 253 -11.25 -7.22 2.71
CA ASP A 253 -10.44 -8.23 2.02
C ASP A 253 -9.49 -9.00 2.96
N SER A 254 -9.38 -8.61 4.23
CA SER A 254 -8.49 -9.23 5.20
C SER A 254 -9.15 -10.35 6.00
N PHE A 255 -8.31 -11.18 6.61
CA PHE A 255 -8.75 -12.25 7.51
C PHE A 255 -9.41 -11.70 8.77
N ILE A 256 -10.50 -12.34 9.20
CA ILE A 256 -11.26 -12.00 10.40
C ILE A 256 -10.99 -13.05 11.48
N VAL A 257 -10.69 -12.60 12.70
CA VAL A 257 -10.74 -13.47 13.88
C VAL A 257 -12.15 -13.41 14.46
N ASP A 258 -12.85 -14.52 14.41
CA ASP A 258 -14.14 -14.66 15.07
C ASP A 258 -13.91 -14.89 16.57
N GLU A 259 -13.97 -13.82 17.37
CA GLU A 259 -13.78 -13.89 18.82
C GLU A 259 -14.89 -14.66 19.55
N GLY A 260 -16.01 -14.97 18.87
CA GLY A 260 -17.16 -15.70 19.40
C GLY A 260 -17.15 -17.20 19.14
N GLY A 261 -16.28 -17.70 18.26
CA GLY A 261 -16.21 -19.11 17.91
C GLY A 261 -15.45 -19.96 18.93
N PHE A 262 -15.69 -21.28 18.89
CA PHE A 262 -15.02 -22.28 19.75
C PHE A 262 -13.48 -22.18 19.69
N LEU A 263 -12.91 -21.83 18.53
CA LEU A 263 -11.49 -21.60 18.31
C LEU A 263 -10.97 -20.31 19.00
N GLY A 264 -11.76 -19.24 19.05
CA GLY A 264 -11.37 -17.99 19.72
C GLY A 264 -11.25 -18.16 21.24
N LYS A 265 -12.07 -19.02 21.82
CA LYS A 265 -11.96 -19.40 23.26
C LYS A 265 -10.75 -20.28 23.56
N PHE A 266 -10.30 -21.06 22.58
CA PHE A 266 -9.14 -21.96 22.74
C PHE A 266 -7.82 -21.19 22.67
N LEU A 267 -7.70 -20.20 21.77
CA LEU A 267 -6.50 -19.36 21.61
C LEU A 267 -6.26 -18.38 22.76
N ARG A 268 -7.27 -18.10 23.60
CA ARG A 268 -7.10 -17.29 24.84
C ARG A 268 -6.51 -18.09 26.01
N ARG A 269 -6.29 -19.40 25.87
CA ARG A 269 -5.76 -20.27 26.94
C ARG A 269 -4.28 -20.61 26.79
N PHE A 270 -3.63 -20.11 25.76
CA PHE A 270 -2.22 -20.18 25.51
C PHE A 270 -1.68 -18.77 25.22
#